data_4be008c6c36674f7d0c777e27623ac83
#
_entry.id   4be008c6c36674f7d0c777e27623ac83
#
_cell.length_a   1.000
_cell.length_b   1.000
_cell.length_c   1.000
_cell.angle_alpha   90.00
_cell.angle_beta   90.00
_cell.angle_gamma   90.00
#
_symmetry.space_group_name_H-M   'P 1'
#
loop_
_entity.id
_entity.type
_entity.pdbx_description
1 polymer ?
#
loop_
_entity_poly.entity_id
_entity_poly.type
_entity_poly.pdbx_seq_one_letter_code
_entity_poly.pdbx_strand_id
1 'polypeptide(L)'
;FVMGASVDLRPAMNNDAGMLFKAHAADGVTVHKYKLKVNVHLQDPDSLVWTDMQKRGNIFSNTINLGQQKAVVLGDELFVYTSNSTAYKTSTAPDKYNWSKVNVSNLPSDVKLTSAVEYNNALYMVTESKRVFSSTNGGAWTEVTTLGDNVIVLINGFSDRLSGIVEINGKQYFNICKDGKNWEAENTADNLTLEEVPAGFPTENISTTQTNTGNGVE
;
A
#
# COMPACT_ATOMS: atom_id res chain seq x y z
N PHE A 1 3.09 49.44 3.78
CA PHE A 1 2.44 48.46 4.68
C PHE A 1 2.39 49.05 6.07
N VAL A 2 1.18 49.22 6.59
CA VAL A 2 0.98 49.53 8.01
C VAL A 2 0.97 48.18 8.75
N MET A 3 1.82 48.02 9.76
CA MET A 3 1.83 46.83 10.59
C MET A 3 0.44 46.61 11.18
N GLY A 4 -0.16 45.43 10.94
CA GLY A 4 -1.50 45.06 11.40
C GLY A 4 -2.64 45.33 10.41
N ALA A 5 -2.37 45.83 9.22
CA ALA A 5 -3.40 45.96 8.17
C ALA A 5 -3.63 44.61 7.48
N SER A 6 -4.89 44.23 7.32
CA SER A 6 -5.27 43.06 6.51
C SER A 6 -5.23 43.40 5.03
N VAL A 7 -4.78 42.44 4.20
CA VAL A 7 -4.75 42.58 2.73
C VAL A 7 -5.68 41.54 2.15
N ASP A 8 -6.52 41.98 1.21
CA ASP A 8 -7.38 41.04 0.45
C ASP A 8 -6.50 40.28 -0.57
N LEU A 9 -6.36 38.99 -0.39
CA LEU A 9 -5.59 38.10 -1.27
C LEU A 9 -6.41 37.47 -2.38
N ARG A 10 -7.72 37.72 -2.43
CA ARG A 10 -8.60 37.15 -3.50
C ARG A 10 -8.12 37.44 -4.92
N PRO A 11 -7.52 38.64 -5.23
CA PRO A 11 -6.97 38.87 -6.56
C PRO A 11 -5.76 37.98 -6.92
N ALA A 12 -5.09 37.39 -5.93
CA ALA A 12 -3.97 36.47 -6.14
C ALA A 12 -4.39 34.99 -6.19
N MET A 13 -5.66 34.68 -5.84
CA MET A 13 -6.15 33.33 -5.72
C MET A 13 -6.47 32.72 -7.09
N ASN A 14 -5.92 31.54 -7.36
CA ASN A 14 -6.16 30.74 -8.57
C ASN A 14 -6.08 31.55 -9.88
N ASN A 15 -5.24 32.58 -9.90
CA ASN A 15 -5.07 33.51 -11.00
C ASN A 15 -3.60 33.56 -11.43
N ASP A 16 -3.34 33.28 -12.70
CA ASP A 16 -1.99 33.35 -13.24
C ASP A 16 -1.41 34.76 -13.28
N ALA A 17 -2.23 35.77 -13.32
CA ALA A 17 -1.79 37.16 -13.19
C ALA A 17 -1.17 37.45 -11.82
N GLY A 18 -1.73 36.83 -10.76
CA GLY A 18 -1.26 37.04 -9.38
C GLY A 18 -1.44 38.48 -8.89
N MET A 19 -0.96 38.77 -7.70
CA MET A 19 -0.99 40.08 -7.09
C MET A 19 0.42 40.65 -7.04
N LEU A 20 0.62 41.90 -7.51
CA LEU A 20 1.91 42.54 -7.57
C LEU A 20 2.14 43.37 -6.31
N PHE A 21 3.21 43.07 -5.59
CA PHE A 21 3.73 43.88 -4.48
C PHE A 21 4.97 44.65 -4.90
N LYS A 22 5.05 45.88 -4.48
CA LYS A 22 6.23 46.73 -4.66
C LYS A 22 6.81 47.03 -3.29
N ALA A 23 8.06 46.68 -3.05
CA ALA A 23 8.82 47.07 -1.88
C ALA A 23 9.74 48.20 -2.27
N HIS A 24 9.61 49.34 -1.60
CA HIS A 24 10.48 50.48 -1.77
C HIS A 24 11.57 50.43 -0.71
N ALA A 25 12.81 50.56 -1.13
CA ALA A 25 13.96 50.69 -0.21
C ALA A 25 13.99 52.06 0.44
N ALA A 26 14.70 52.16 1.55
CA ALA A 26 14.85 53.43 2.28
C ALA A 26 15.59 54.51 1.50
N ASP A 27 16.26 54.16 0.40
CA ASP A 27 16.92 55.13 -0.51
C ASP A 27 15.94 55.93 -1.37
N GLY A 28 14.65 55.64 -1.30
CA GLY A 28 13.58 56.30 -2.04
C GLY A 28 13.55 56.04 -3.55
N VAL A 29 14.51 55.31 -4.09
CA VAL A 29 14.69 55.08 -5.53
C VAL A 29 14.54 53.61 -5.91
N THR A 30 15.08 52.71 -5.10
CA THR A 30 15.09 51.27 -5.40
C THR A 30 13.74 50.65 -5.13
N VAL A 31 13.16 49.96 -6.14
CA VAL A 31 11.89 49.29 -6.02
C VAL A 31 12.03 47.83 -6.46
N HIS A 32 11.77 46.91 -5.55
CA HIS A 32 11.63 45.49 -5.86
C HIS A 32 10.16 45.11 -6.09
N LYS A 33 9.90 44.34 -7.14
CA LYS A 33 8.57 43.88 -7.50
C LYS A 33 8.48 42.39 -7.20
N TYR A 34 7.45 41.99 -6.44
CA TYR A 34 7.15 40.61 -6.11
C TYR A 34 5.77 40.23 -6.63
N LYS A 35 5.67 39.06 -7.25
CA LYS A 35 4.40 38.51 -7.69
C LYS A 35 3.96 37.42 -6.71
N LEU A 36 2.84 37.65 -6.03
CA LEU A 36 2.21 36.66 -5.15
C LEU A 36 1.16 35.89 -5.95
N LYS A 37 1.29 34.57 -5.95
CA LYS A 37 0.24 33.65 -6.35
C LYS A 37 -0.22 32.86 -5.13
N VAL A 38 -1.52 32.74 -4.94
CA VAL A 38 -2.12 31.95 -3.87
C VAL A 38 -2.91 30.83 -4.54
N ASN A 39 -2.43 29.61 -4.42
CA ASN A 39 -3.17 28.42 -4.84
C ASN A 39 -4.02 27.95 -3.67
N VAL A 40 -5.34 28.12 -3.80
CA VAL A 40 -6.29 27.59 -2.84
C VAL A 40 -6.77 26.24 -3.35
N HIS A 41 -6.50 25.19 -2.61
CA HIS A 41 -7.13 23.92 -2.83
C HIS A 41 -8.60 24.04 -2.44
N LEU A 42 -9.47 23.98 -3.43
CA LEU A 42 -10.93 23.94 -3.26
C LEU A 42 -11.42 22.51 -2.99
N GLN A 43 -10.56 21.65 -2.51
CA GLN A 43 -10.96 20.31 -2.14
C GLN A 43 -11.57 20.39 -0.74
N ASP A 44 -12.87 20.16 -0.66
CA ASP A 44 -13.53 19.96 0.62
C ASP A 44 -12.86 18.75 1.31
N PRO A 45 -12.21 18.94 2.48
CA PRO A 45 -11.55 17.84 3.16
C PRO A 45 -12.50 16.70 3.52
N ASP A 46 -13.80 16.96 3.59
CA ASP A 46 -14.84 15.96 3.88
C ASP A 46 -15.47 15.39 2.59
N SER A 47 -15.07 15.88 1.41
CA SER A 47 -15.55 15.41 0.13
C SER A 47 -14.59 14.40 -0.49
N LEU A 48 -14.87 13.12 -0.31
CA LEU A 48 -14.28 12.05 -1.09
C LEU A 48 -14.97 11.99 -2.46
N VAL A 49 -14.32 12.52 -3.49
CA VAL A 49 -14.77 12.33 -4.86
C VAL A 49 -14.45 10.91 -5.29
N TRP A 50 -15.42 10.02 -5.18
CA TRP A 50 -15.32 8.68 -5.75
C TRP A 50 -15.44 8.78 -7.27
N THR A 51 -14.37 8.49 -7.98
CA THR A 51 -14.44 8.33 -9.43
C THR A 51 -15.13 7.00 -9.72
N ASP A 52 -16.18 7.04 -10.54
CA ASP A 52 -16.92 5.83 -10.92
C ASP A 52 -15.98 4.81 -11.56
N MET A 53 -15.75 3.71 -10.86
CA MET A 53 -14.93 2.59 -11.32
C MET A 53 -15.58 1.84 -12.50
N GLN A 54 -16.85 2.09 -12.82
CA GLN A 54 -17.54 1.48 -13.97
C GLN A 54 -16.84 1.80 -15.30
N LYS A 55 -16.16 2.93 -15.40
CA LYS A 55 -15.34 3.26 -16.58
C LYS A 55 -14.12 2.35 -16.74
N ARG A 56 -13.80 1.55 -15.74
CA ARG A 56 -12.64 0.65 -15.72
C ARG A 56 -12.96 -0.78 -16.16
N GLY A 57 -14.17 -1.03 -16.61
CA GLY A 57 -14.64 -2.36 -17.00
C GLY A 57 -14.95 -3.24 -15.78
N ASN A 58 -15.85 -4.17 -15.97
CA ASN A 58 -16.13 -5.19 -14.98
C ASN A 58 -15.04 -6.27 -15.05
N ILE A 59 -14.45 -6.62 -13.91
CA ILE A 59 -13.55 -7.77 -13.78
C ILE A 59 -14.28 -9.05 -14.19
N PHE A 60 -15.57 -9.10 -13.89
CA PHE A 60 -16.42 -10.26 -14.12
C PHE A 60 -17.59 -9.89 -15.02
N SER A 61 -17.75 -10.64 -16.11
CA SER A 61 -18.91 -10.50 -17.02
C SER A 61 -20.22 -11.04 -16.43
N ASN A 62 -20.16 -11.83 -15.36
CA ASN A 62 -21.30 -12.44 -14.69
C ASN A 62 -21.18 -12.26 -13.18
N THR A 63 -22.32 -12.34 -12.47
CA THR A 63 -22.34 -12.36 -11.02
C THR A 63 -21.63 -13.62 -10.54
N ILE A 64 -20.45 -13.47 -9.97
CA ILE A 64 -19.68 -14.52 -9.35
C ILE A 64 -19.86 -14.38 -7.83
N ASN A 65 -20.25 -15.46 -7.18
CA ASN A 65 -20.24 -15.51 -5.72
C ASN A 65 -18.78 -15.57 -5.28
N LEU A 66 -18.21 -14.41 -4.99
CA LEU A 66 -16.83 -14.29 -4.58
C LEU A 66 -16.78 -14.52 -3.07
N GLY A 67 -16.00 -15.51 -2.68
CA GLY A 67 -15.60 -15.70 -1.29
C GLY A 67 -14.63 -14.60 -0.85
N GLN A 68 -13.72 -14.95 0.03
CA GLN A 68 -12.65 -14.06 0.45
C GLN A 68 -11.75 -13.69 -0.73
N GLN A 69 -11.39 -12.41 -0.83
CA GLN A 69 -10.54 -11.87 -1.88
C GLN A 69 -9.60 -10.82 -1.31
N LYS A 70 -8.47 -10.65 -1.95
CA LYS A 70 -7.58 -9.51 -1.73
C LYS A 70 -7.00 -9.06 -3.05
N ALA A 71 -6.95 -7.75 -3.24
CA ALA A 71 -6.21 -7.13 -4.32
C ALA A 71 -4.76 -6.91 -3.88
N VAL A 72 -3.81 -7.23 -4.73
CA VAL A 72 -2.38 -7.04 -4.47
C VAL A 72 -1.67 -6.58 -5.73
N VAL A 73 -0.70 -5.69 -5.58
CA VAL A 73 0.09 -5.16 -6.69
C VAL A 73 1.40 -5.92 -6.79
N LEU A 74 1.80 -6.29 -8.00
CA LEU A 74 3.13 -6.83 -8.31
C LEU A 74 3.69 -6.06 -9.52
N GLY A 75 4.72 -5.28 -9.30
CA GLY A 75 5.23 -4.36 -10.31
C GLY A 75 4.15 -3.36 -10.76
N ASP A 76 3.88 -3.32 -12.07
CA ASP A 76 2.86 -2.45 -12.66
C ASP A 76 1.50 -3.14 -12.87
N GLU A 77 1.26 -4.27 -12.21
CA GLU A 77 0.04 -5.05 -12.37
C GLU A 77 -0.70 -5.22 -11.04
N LEU A 78 -2.01 -5.02 -11.06
CA LEU A 78 -2.93 -5.29 -9.96
C LEU A 78 -3.55 -6.66 -10.17
N PHE A 79 -3.40 -7.54 -9.20
CA PHE A 79 -3.98 -8.89 -9.18
C PHE A 79 -5.15 -8.97 -8.22
N VAL A 80 -6.19 -9.71 -8.61
CA VAL A 80 -7.30 -10.11 -7.75
C VAL A 80 -7.46 -11.63 -7.86
N TYR A 81 -7.18 -12.33 -6.77
CA TYR A 81 -7.33 -13.78 -6.69
C TYR A 81 -8.76 -14.12 -6.30
N THR A 82 -9.38 -15.04 -7.04
CA THR A 82 -10.76 -15.49 -6.81
C THR A 82 -10.84 -16.96 -6.39
N SER A 83 -9.74 -17.69 -6.59
CA SER A 83 -9.55 -19.06 -6.13
C SER A 83 -8.06 -19.42 -6.17
N ASN A 84 -7.73 -20.63 -5.72
CA ASN A 84 -6.37 -21.18 -5.86
C ASN A 84 -5.96 -21.51 -7.30
N SER A 85 -6.87 -21.41 -8.27
CA SER A 85 -6.61 -21.72 -9.69
C SER A 85 -6.87 -20.56 -10.63
N THR A 86 -7.41 -19.44 -10.15
CA THR A 86 -7.82 -18.31 -10.98
C THR A 86 -7.53 -16.98 -10.30
N ALA A 87 -6.89 -16.10 -11.04
CA ALA A 87 -6.78 -14.69 -10.72
C ALA A 87 -7.17 -13.84 -11.94
N TYR A 88 -7.37 -12.56 -11.71
CA TYR A 88 -7.51 -11.56 -12.74
C TYR A 88 -6.49 -10.47 -12.51
N LYS A 89 -5.96 -9.90 -13.58
CA LYS A 89 -5.00 -8.82 -13.51
C LYS A 89 -5.31 -7.68 -14.47
N THR A 90 -4.89 -6.49 -14.09
CA THR A 90 -4.90 -5.29 -14.93
C THR A 90 -3.68 -4.44 -14.66
N SER A 91 -3.34 -3.55 -15.60
CA SER A 91 -2.28 -2.56 -15.37
C SER A 91 -2.68 -1.56 -14.28
N THR A 92 -1.72 -1.12 -13.48
CA THR A 92 -1.89 0.00 -12.53
C THR A 92 -1.80 1.37 -13.20
N ALA A 93 -1.33 1.43 -14.48
CA ALA A 93 -1.22 2.66 -15.23
C ALA A 93 -2.59 3.30 -15.48
N PRO A 94 -2.73 4.64 -15.37
CA PRO A 94 -3.94 5.34 -15.73
C PRO A 94 -4.36 5.01 -17.16
N ASP A 95 -5.65 4.85 -17.40
CA ASP A 95 -6.25 4.60 -18.72
C ASP A 95 -5.97 3.22 -19.37
N LYS A 96 -5.35 2.27 -18.66
CA LYS A 96 -5.05 0.92 -19.16
C LYS A 96 -5.74 -0.16 -18.33
N TYR A 97 -7.07 -0.09 -18.20
CA TYR A 97 -7.84 -1.00 -17.33
C TYR A 97 -8.43 -2.18 -18.11
N ASN A 98 -7.57 -2.97 -18.73
CA ASN A 98 -8.00 -4.19 -19.41
C ASN A 98 -7.74 -5.40 -18.51
N TRP A 99 -8.80 -5.93 -17.92
CA TRP A 99 -8.71 -7.12 -17.10
C TRP A 99 -8.46 -8.35 -17.96
N SER A 100 -7.50 -9.15 -17.57
CA SER A 100 -7.20 -10.44 -18.17
C SER A 100 -7.20 -11.54 -17.12
N LYS A 101 -7.69 -12.73 -17.49
CA LYS A 101 -7.66 -13.91 -16.64
C LYS A 101 -6.23 -14.46 -16.56
N VAL A 102 -5.81 -14.82 -15.37
CA VAL A 102 -4.55 -15.50 -15.08
C VAL A 102 -4.87 -16.91 -14.55
N ASN A 103 -4.32 -17.91 -15.21
CA ASN A 103 -4.37 -19.28 -14.70
C ASN A 103 -3.34 -19.41 -13.57
N VAL A 104 -3.82 -19.76 -12.39
CA VAL A 104 -2.98 -19.99 -11.21
C VAL A 104 -2.65 -21.46 -11.13
N SER A 105 -1.39 -21.79 -10.89
CA SER A 105 -0.90 -23.16 -10.76
C SER A 105 -0.09 -23.35 -9.50
N ASN A 106 -0.12 -24.57 -8.95
CA ASN A 106 0.62 -24.99 -7.77
C ASN A 106 0.27 -24.26 -6.46
N LEU A 107 -0.83 -23.52 -6.44
CA LEU A 107 -1.33 -22.91 -5.21
C LEU A 107 -2.33 -23.88 -4.56
N PRO A 108 -2.11 -24.32 -3.30
CA PRO A 108 -2.96 -25.30 -2.64
C PRO A 108 -4.41 -24.83 -2.46
N SER A 109 -5.33 -25.80 -2.31
CA SER A 109 -6.75 -25.49 -2.10
C SER A 109 -7.03 -24.83 -0.74
N ASP A 110 -6.16 -25.02 0.24
CA ASP A 110 -6.24 -24.46 1.58
C ASP A 110 -5.53 -23.08 1.70
N VAL A 111 -5.22 -22.42 0.58
CA VAL A 111 -4.63 -21.10 0.60
C VAL A 111 -5.60 -20.05 1.14
N LYS A 112 -5.10 -19.18 2.00
CA LYS A 112 -5.80 -17.97 2.48
C LYS A 112 -5.61 -16.85 1.46
N LEU A 113 -6.56 -16.66 0.54
CA LEU A 113 -6.43 -15.62 -0.52
C LEU A 113 -6.26 -14.22 0.07
N THR A 114 -6.82 -13.97 1.24
CA THR A 114 -6.69 -12.69 1.96
C THR A 114 -5.32 -12.44 2.56
N SER A 115 -4.45 -13.44 2.58
CA SER A 115 -3.07 -13.32 3.07
C SER A 115 -2.09 -12.78 2.04
N ALA A 116 -2.54 -12.52 0.80
CA ALA A 116 -1.68 -12.06 -0.27
C ALA A 116 -0.96 -10.76 0.09
N VAL A 117 0.35 -10.76 0.01
CA VAL A 117 1.21 -9.59 0.18
C VAL A 117 2.31 -9.59 -0.87
N GLU A 118 2.81 -8.40 -1.23
CA GLU A 118 3.98 -8.25 -2.09
C GLU A 118 5.20 -7.96 -1.23
N TYR A 119 6.31 -8.59 -1.56
CA TYR A 119 7.61 -8.30 -1.00
C TYR A 119 8.72 -8.66 -2.00
N ASN A 120 9.65 -7.74 -2.22
CA ASN A 120 10.84 -7.93 -3.06
C ASN A 120 10.52 -8.48 -4.46
N ASN A 121 9.55 -7.86 -5.14
CA ASN A 121 9.06 -8.24 -6.48
C ASN A 121 8.50 -9.68 -6.55
N ALA A 122 7.97 -10.19 -5.46
CA ALA A 122 7.24 -11.44 -5.43
C ALA A 122 5.99 -11.33 -4.55
N LEU A 123 4.94 -12.05 -4.93
CA LEU A 123 3.76 -12.23 -4.10
C LEU A 123 3.98 -13.40 -3.15
N TYR A 124 3.47 -13.27 -1.94
CA TYR A 124 3.46 -14.31 -0.93
C TYR A 124 2.05 -14.55 -0.43
N MET A 125 1.72 -15.81 -0.17
CA MET A 125 0.46 -16.23 0.47
C MET A 125 0.75 -17.33 1.48
N VAL A 126 -0.10 -17.42 2.52
CA VAL A 126 -0.05 -18.47 3.52
C VAL A 126 -1.28 -19.39 3.37
N THR A 127 -1.13 -20.65 3.77
CA THR A 127 -2.20 -21.66 3.77
C THR A 127 -2.76 -21.86 5.18
N GLU A 128 -3.93 -22.51 5.28
CA GLU A 128 -4.46 -22.99 6.57
C GLU A 128 -3.51 -23.97 7.28
N SER A 129 -2.78 -24.76 6.48
CA SER A 129 -1.70 -25.63 6.97
C SER A 129 -0.41 -24.87 7.32
N LYS A 130 -0.45 -23.53 7.41
CA LYS A 130 0.64 -22.64 7.86
C LYS A 130 1.89 -22.63 6.98
N ARG A 131 1.78 -23.07 5.73
CA ARG A 131 2.85 -23.07 4.74
C ARG A 131 2.83 -21.78 3.92
N VAL A 132 3.98 -21.31 3.47
CA VAL A 132 4.12 -20.11 2.65
C VAL A 132 4.40 -20.48 1.21
N PHE A 133 3.71 -19.82 0.30
CA PHE A 133 3.92 -19.92 -1.15
C PHE A 133 4.29 -18.56 -1.71
N SER A 134 5.15 -18.52 -2.74
CA SER A 134 5.52 -17.31 -3.43
C SER A 134 5.40 -17.44 -4.94
N SER A 135 5.22 -16.28 -5.61
CA SER A 135 5.15 -16.18 -7.05
C SER A 135 5.74 -14.85 -7.53
N THR A 136 6.64 -14.91 -8.52
CA THR A 136 7.23 -13.72 -9.17
C THR A 136 6.42 -13.21 -10.36
N ASN A 137 5.38 -13.92 -10.76
CA ASN A 137 4.55 -13.58 -11.93
C ASN A 137 3.03 -13.60 -11.64
N GLY A 138 2.64 -13.88 -10.39
CA GLY A 138 1.26 -13.96 -9.96
C GLY A 138 0.48 -15.19 -10.44
N GLY A 139 1.05 -16.02 -11.32
CA GLY A 139 0.38 -17.21 -11.88
C GLY A 139 0.96 -18.54 -11.39
N ALA A 140 2.27 -18.70 -11.48
CA ALA A 140 2.96 -19.91 -11.03
C ALA A 140 3.49 -19.74 -9.62
N TRP A 141 3.08 -20.63 -8.70
CA TRP A 141 3.44 -20.56 -7.29
C TRP A 141 4.39 -21.68 -6.89
N THR A 142 5.25 -21.39 -5.93
CA THR A 142 6.21 -22.35 -5.38
C THR A 142 6.21 -22.23 -3.86
N GLU A 143 6.25 -23.36 -3.17
CA GLU A 143 6.39 -23.39 -1.71
C GLU A 143 7.75 -22.85 -1.27
N VAL A 144 7.74 -21.96 -0.29
CA VAL A 144 8.96 -21.42 0.35
C VAL A 144 9.25 -22.23 1.60
N THR A 145 9.81 -23.44 1.40
CA THR A 145 10.04 -24.41 2.48
C THR A 145 10.97 -23.91 3.58
N THR A 146 11.83 -22.95 3.28
CA THR A 146 12.75 -22.34 4.26
C THR A 146 12.03 -21.45 5.28
N LEU A 147 10.80 -20.96 4.97
CA LEU A 147 9.97 -20.22 5.92
C LEU A 147 9.21 -21.14 6.89
N GLY A 148 9.30 -22.47 6.70
CA GLY A 148 8.67 -23.45 7.56
C GLY A 148 7.17 -23.62 7.35
N ASP A 149 6.54 -24.39 8.22
CA ASP A 149 5.13 -24.74 8.23
C ASP A 149 4.41 -24.25 9.50
N ASN A 150 4.82 -23.11 10.00
CA ASN A 150 4.34 -22.51 11.24
C ASN A 150 3.89 -21.05 11.10
N VAL A 151 3.71 -20.55 9.87
CA VAL A 151 3.28 -19.17 9.61
C VAL A 151 1.76 -19.07 9.73
N ILE A 152 1.28 -18.26 10.66
CA ILE A 152 -0.14 -18.06 10.93
C ILE A 152 -0.74 -17.10 9.91
N VAL A 153 -0.07 -15.96 9.68
CA VAL A 153 -0.51 -14.91 8.77
C VAL A 153 0.67 -14.06 8.30
N LEU A 154 0.59 -13.58 7.06
CA LEU A 154 1.45 -12.53 6.53
C LEU A 154 0.74 -11.19 6.74
N ILE A 155 1.41 -10.24 7.38
CA ILE A 155 0.86 -8.93 7.70
C ILE A 155 1.05 -7.98 6.54
N ASN A 156 2.30 -7.80 6.10
CA ASN A 156 2.67 -6.94 4.97
C ASN A 156 4.07 -7.26 4.43
N GLY A 157 4.35 -6.71 3.25
CA GLY A 157 5.69 -6.55 2.70
C GLY A 157 6.03 -5.07 2.63
N PHE A 158 7.14 -4.67 3.24
CA PHE A 158 7.75 -3.35 3.06
C PHE A 158 8.96 -3.46 2.13
N SER A 159 9.57 -2.33 1.80
CA SER A 159 10.76 -2.31 0.95
C SER A 159 11.93 -3.13 1.50
N ASP A 160 12.02 -3.31 2.81
CA ASP A 160 13.14 -3.94 3.51
C ASP A 160 12.79 -5.26 4.20
N ARG A 161 11.49 -5.61 4.33
CA ARG A 161 11.06 -6.80 5.07
C ARG A 161 9.66 -7.29 4.71
N LEU A 162 9.47 -8.60 4.86
CA LEU A 162 8.17 -9.25 4.96
C LEU A 162 7.86 -9.46 6.45
N SER A 163 6.68 -9.04 6.91
CA SER A 163 6.26 -9.19 8.31
C SER A 163 5.15 -10.23 8.43
N GLY A 164 5.19 -11.02 9.48
CA GLY A 164 4.21 -12.06 9.73
C GLY A 164 4.12 -12.48 11.19
N ILE A 165 3.14 -13.32 11.48
CA ILE A 165 2.99 -14.01 12.77
C ILE A 165 3.37 -15.46 12.56
N VAL A 166 4.29 -15.92 13.40
CA VAL A 166 4.83 -17.29 13.37
C VAL A 166 4.54 -17.99 14.70
N GLU A 167 4.14 -19.24 14.65
CA GLU A 167 3.93 -20.05 15.84
C GLU A 167 5.24 -20.77 16.24
N ILE A 168 5.68 -20.59 17.48
CA ILE A 168 6.85 -21.25 18.06
C ILE A 168 6.45 -21.84 19.41
N ASN A 169 6.56 -23.15 19.56
CA ASN A 169 6.21 -23.86 20.79
C ASN A 169 4.77 -23.56 21.31
N GLY A 170 3.81 -23.42 20.37
CA GLY A 170 2.41 -23.18 20.70
C GLY A 170 2.07 -21.73 21.06
N LYS A 171 3.01 -20.81 20.93
CA LYS A 171 2.82 -19.36 21.10
C LYS A 171 3.04 -18.63 19.80
N GLN A 172 2.38 -17.50 19.64
CA GLN A 172 2.44 -16.66 18.43
C GLN A 172 3.36 -15.47 18.67
N TYR A 173 4.24 -15.20 17.70
CA TYR A 173 5.22 -14.11 17.76
C TYR A 173 5.24 -13.30 16.50
N PHE A 174 5.46 -11.98 16.62
CA PHE A 174 5.78 -11.14 15.49
C PHE A 174 7.19 -11.47 14.97
N ASN A 175 7.27 -11.70 13.67
CA ASN A 175 8.53 -12.02 13.00
C ASN A 175 8.66 -11.24 11.70
N ILE A 176 9.89 -10.99 11.31
CA ILE A 176 10.23 -10.36 10.03
C ILE A 176 11.13 -11.30 9.22
N CYS A 177 11.08 -11.13 7.91
CA CYS A 177 11.93 -11.84 6.98
C CYS A 177 12.51 -10.83 5.98
N LYS A 178 13.83 -10.68 5.95
CA LYS A 178 14.54 -9.73 5.10
C LYS A 178 15.05 -10.33 3.80
N ASP A 179 15.24 -11.63 3.79
CA ASP A 179 15.83 -12.36 2.66
C ASP A 179 14.81 -13.18 1.85
N GLY A 180 13.52 -13.16 2.26
CA GLY A 180 12.46 -13.97 1.68
C GLY A 180 12.55 -15.47 2.02
N LYS A 181 13.44 -15.86 2.97
CA LYS A 181 13.73 -17.27 3.27
C LYS A 181 13.73 -17.61 4.76
N ASN A 182 14.16 -16.67 5.61
CA ASN A 182 14.32 -16.94 7.02
C ASN A 182 13.58 -15.93 7.88
N TRP A 183 12.86 -16.44 8.89
CA TRP A 183 12.23 -15.59 9.90
C TRP A 183 13.23 -15.17 10.95
N GLU A 184 13.20 -13.90 11.31
CA GLU A 184 13.97 -13.30 12.39
C GLU A 184 13.00 -12.67 13.39
N ALA A 185 13.38 -12.61 14.68
CA ALA A 185 12.66 -11.82 15.66
C ALA A 185 12.61 -10.35 15.22
N GLU A 186 11.48 -9.69 15.35
CA GLU A 186 11.42 -8.26 15.18
C GLU A 186 12.28 -7.59 16.25
N ASN A 187 13.30 -6.86 15.82
CA ASN A 187 14.27 -6.26 16.73
C ASN A 187 13.68 -4.98 17.33
N THR A 188 13.14 -5.05 18.53
CA THR A 188 12.95 -3.85 19.35
C THR A 188 14.33 -3.48 19.89
N ALA A 189 14.72 -2.24 19.76
CA ALA A 189 16.05 -1.62 19.82
C ALA A 189 17.14 -2.16 20.79
N ASP A 190 16.82 -3.02 21.74
CA ASP A 190 17.75 -3.43 22.79
C ASP A 190 17.90 -4.94 23.04
N ASN A 191 17.03 -5.78 22.52
CA ASN A 191 17.12 -7.23 22.72
C ASN A 191 16.47 -7.99 21.56
N LEU A 192 17.13 -9.01 21.06
CA LEU A 192 16.64 -10.04 20.15
C LEU A 192 15.54 -10.92 20.80
N THR A 193 14.59 -10.31 21.48
CA THR A 193 13.49 -11.03 22.13
C THR A 193 12.32 -11.11 21.17
N LEU A 194 11.80 -12.31 20.98
CA LEU A 194 10.55 -12.56 20.28
C LEU A 194 9.41 -11.80 20.99
N GLU A 195 8.72 -10.94 20.27
CA GLU A 195 7.55 -10.25 20.78
C GLU A 195 6.32 -11.15 20.63
N GLU A 196 5.75 -11.59 21.75
CA GLU A 196 4.55 -12.41 21.76
C GLU A 196 3.33 -11.60 21.31
N VAL A 197 2.55 -12.16 20.40
CA VAL A 197 1.35 -11.51 19.86
C VAL A 197 0.31 -11.35 20.97
N PRO A 198 -0.22 -10.13 21.21
CA PRO A 198 -1.24 -9.91 22.23
C PRO A 198 -2.50 -10.73 21.99
N ALA A 199 -3.13 -11.18 23.06
CA ALA A 199 -4.40 -11.88 22.97
C ALA A 199 -5.45 -11.02 22.23
N GLY A 200 -6.13 -11.61 21.24
CA GLY A 200 -7.14 -10.93 20.42
C GLY A 200 -6.59 -10.12 19.24
N PHE A 201 -5.29 -10.17 18.98
CA PHE A 201 -4.75 -9.60 17.77
C PHE A 201 -5.33 -10.33 16.53
N PRO A 202 -5.75 -9.61 15.47
CA PRO A 202 -6.35 -10.23 14.30
C PRO A 202 -5.32 -11.07 13.53
N THR A 203 -5.71 -12.29 13.15
CA THR A 203 -4.90 -13.19 12.31
C THR A 203 -5.52 -13.42 10.93
N GLU A 204 -6.59 -12.70 10.62
CA GLU A 204 -7.30 -12.76 9.34
C GLU A 204 -7.68 -11.37 8.84
N ASN A 205 -7.84 -11.23 7.55
CA ASN A 205 -8.31 -10.00 6.88
C ASN A 205 -7.47 -8.75 7.24
N ILE A 206 -6.17 -8.92 7.46
CA ILE A 206 -5.27 -7.80 7.74
C ILE A 206 -5.05 -6.99 6.47
N SER A 207 -5.25 -5.68 6.56
CA SER A 207 -4.92 -4.74 5.52
C SER A 207 -3.98 -3.68 6.07
N THR A 208 -2.90 -3.42 5.36
CA THR A 208 -1.87 -2.45 5.75
C THR A 208 -1.63 -1.45 4.63
N THR A 209 -1.31 -0.23 4.99
CA THR A 209 -0.95 0.83 4.05
C THR A 209 0.32 1.50 4.53
N GLN A 210 1.29 1.61 3.64
CA GLN A 210 2.47 2.43 3.90
C GLN A 210 2.14 3.88 3.56
N THR A 211 2.23 4.78 4.53
CA THR A 211 2.11 6.21 4.31
C THR A 211 3.51 6.81 4.20
N ASN A 212 3.78 7.48 3.06
CA ASN A 212 5.02 8.23 2.91
C ASN A 212 4.80 9.66 3.43
N THR A 213 5.21 9.93 4.65
CA THR A 213 5.02 11.24 5.30
C THR A 213 6.07 12.29 4.90
N GLY A 214 6.93 12.00 3.93
CA GLY A 214 7.88 12.98 3.35
C GLY A 214 9.06 13.37 4.25
N ASN A 215 9.05 13.02 5.53
CA ASN A 215 10.09 13.41 6.51
C ASN A 215 10.55 12.24 7.40
N GLY A 216 10.70 11.08 6.81
CA GLY A 216 11.16 9.90 7.54
C GLY A 216 10.01 9.02 8.01
N VAL A 217 10.34 7.76 8.14
CA VAL A 217 9.46 6.74 8.68
C VAL A 217 9.44 6.92 10.20
N GLU A 218 8.30 7.23 10.77
CA GLU A 218 8.03 6.96 12.18
C GLU A 218 7.37 5.60 12.32
#